data_578fe284eb3b69e45cd0c3c8d469cadc
#
_entry.id   578fe284eb3b69e45cd0c3c8d469cadc
#
_cell.length_a   1.000
_cell.length_b   1.000
_cell.length_c   1.000
_cell.angle_alpha   90.00
_cell.angle_beta   90.00
_cell.angle_gamma   90.00
#
_symmetry.space_group_name_H-M   'P 1'
#
loop_
_entity.id
_entity.type
_entity.pdbx_description
1 polymer ?
#
loop_
_entity_poly.entity_id
_entity_poly.type
_entity_poly.pdbx_seq_one_letter_code
_entity_poly.pdbx_strand_id
1 'polypeptide(L)'
;KPALVHQELLCFSHPSFGMSIITRLLEAYGYKVGIIAQPDWKDEKSITILGEPRLAFLVSAGNMDSMVNHYSVSKKRRATDSYTPGGVMGKRPDYATVVYCNLIRHTYKKTPIIIGGIEASLRRLAHYDYWSNKVKRSILLDSGADLISYGMGEHSIIEIADALNAGIDVHDITFIDGTVFKTKNRDLIYDAIELPDYDEIKENKRSFAQSFYKQYCNTDPFSGKRLFEPYGGTTFVEIGRAHV
;
A
#
# COMPACT_ATOMS: atom_id res chain seq x y z
N LYS A 1 19.52 -8.55 30.29
CA LYS A 1 19.04 -8.27 28.92
C LYS A 1 17.58 -7.95 29.04
N PRO A 2 17.08 -6.78 28.62
CA PRO A 2 15.64 -6.56 28.56
C PRO A 2 15.05 -7.61 27.63
N ALA A 3 13.94 -8.23 28.05
CA ALA A 3 13.19 -9.14 27.20
C ALA A 3 12.78 -8.35 25.93
N LEU A 4 13.18 -8.83 24.76
CA LEU A 4 12.69 -8.29 23.49
C LEU A 4 11.17 -8.47 23.49
N VAL A 5 10.46 -7.36 23.67
CA VAL A 5 9.01 -7.34 23.53
C VAL A 5 8.75 -7.50 22.04
N HIS A 6 8.34 -8.71 21.62
CA HIS A 6 7.98 -8.96 20.23
C HIS A 6 6.81 -8.04 19.85
N GLN A 7 7.04 -7.19 18.89
CA GLN A 7 5.99 -6.34 18.31
C GLN A 7 5.09 -7.21 17.44
N GLU A 8 3.80 -6.99 17.51
CA GLU A 8 2.83 -7.73 16.69
C GLU A 8 2.73 -7.11 15.28
N LEU A 9 2.83 -5.80 15.21
CA LEU A 9 2.79 -5.03 13.97
C LEU A 9 3.95 -4.04 13.94
N LEU A 10 4.57 -3.86 12.79
CA LEU A 10 5.61 -2.86 12.57
C LEU A 10 5.20 -1.88 11.49
N CYS A 11 5.15 -0.61 11.86
CA CYS A 11 4.79 0.48 10.98
C CYS A 11 6.02 1.17 10.40
N PHE A 12 6.12 1.18 9.07
CA PHE A 12 7.15 1.89 8.33
C PHE A 12 6.54 3.10 7.66
N SER A 13 6.99 4.28 8.04
CA SER A 13 6.45 5.51 7.47
C SER A 13 7.39 6.68 7.64
N HIS A 14 7.14 7.70 6.86
CA HIS A 14 7.59 9.04 7.17
C HIS A 14 6.76 9.60 8.35
N PRO A 15 7.32 10.40 9.29
CA PRO A 15 6.56 11.00 10.39
C PRO A 15 5.32 11.72 9.89
N SER A 16 4.15 11.26 10.27
CA SER A 16 2.88 11.84 9.84
C SER A 16 1.73 11.48 10.77
N PHE A 17 0.66 12.25 10.70
CA PHE A 17 -0.55 12.02 11.49
C PHE A 17 -1.19 10.65 11.22
N GLY A 18 -1.22 10.19 9.96
CA GLY A 18 -1.83 8.92 9.59
C GLY A 18 -1.24 7.75 10.37
N MET A 19 0.09 7.69 10.49
CA MET A 19 0.74 6.63 11.26
C MET A 19 0.41 6.72 12.75
N SER A 20 0.37 7.93 13.29
CA SER A 20 0.03 8.12 14.71
C SER A 20 -1.41 7.69 14.99
N ILE A 21 -2.34 7.97 14.07
CA ILE A 21 -3.74 7.55 14.20
C ILE A 21 -3.83 6.02 14.14
N ILE A 22 -3.27 5.40 13.13
CA ILE A 22 -3.31 3.93 12.94
C ILE A 22 -2.64 3.22 14.13
N THR A 23 -1.47 3.69 14.58
CA THR A 23 -0.79 3.09 15.72
C THR A 23 -1.62 3.18 17.00
N ARG A 24 -2.15 4.38 17.32
CA ARG A 24 -2.98 4.58 18.50
C ARG A 24 -4.27 3.76 18.47
N LEU A 25 -4.84 3.63 17.28
CA LEU A 25 -6.04 2.84 17.09
C LEU A 25 -5.75 1.35 17.35
N LEU A 26 -4.71 0.80 16.74
CA LEU A 26 -4.30 -0.59 16.98
C LEU A 26 -3.92 -0.84 18.45
N GLU A 27 -3.21 0.09 19.10
CA GLU A 27 -2.92 0.01 20.53
C GLU A 27 -4.21 -0.02 21.38
N ALA A 28 -5.22 0.79 21.04
CA ALA A 28 -6.51 0.79 21.72
C ALA A 28 -7.26 -0.53 21.59
N TYR A 29 -7.02 -1.29 20.50
CA TYR A 29 -7.54 -2.63 20.27
C TYR A 29 -6.63 -3.73 20.86
N GLY A 30 -5.58 -3.37 21.60
CA GLY A 30 -4.72 -4.29 22.35
C GLY A 30 -3.50 -4.81 21.59
N TYR A 31 -3.26 -4.34 20.38
CA TYR A 31 -2.08 -4.72 19.58
C TYR A 31 -0.82 -3.97 20.03
N LYS A 32 0.31 -4.66 20.02
CA LYS A 32 1.62 -4.04 20.26
C LYS A 32 2.20 -3.57 18.93
N VAL A 33 2.35 -2.27 18.79
CA VAL A 33 2.81 -1.64 17.55
C VAL A 33 4.16 -0.98 17.73
N GLY A 34 5.12 -1.33 16.89
CA GLY A 34 6.41 -0.65 16.78
C GLY A 34 6.39 0.31 15.59
N ILE A 35 7.06 1.45 15.70
CA ILE A 35 7.19 2.42 14.61
C ILE A 35 8.66 2.57 14.25
N ILE A 36 8.98 2.38 12.98
CA ILE A 36 10.28 2.74 12.39
C ILE A 36 10.04 3.91 11.44
N ALA A 37 10.28 5.12 11.95
CA ALA A 37 10.06 6.34 11.20
C ALA A 37 11.23 6.56 10.24
N GLN A 38 10.93 6.66 8.94
CA GLN A 38 11.88 6.99 7.89
C GLN A 38 13.18 6.12 7.95
N PRO A 39 13.05 4.78 7.81
CA PRO A 39 14.23 3.93 7.82
C PRO A 39 15.21 4.31 6.72
N ASP A 40 16.50 4.12 6.96
CA ASP A 40 17.52 4.35 5.93
C ASP A 40 17.36 3.28 4.84
N TRP A 41 16.82 3.68 3.71
CA TRP A 41 16.57 2.78 2.59
C TRP A 41 17.83 2.22 1.92
N LYS A 42 19.01 2.69 2.31
CA LYS A 42 20.33 2.21 1.85
C LYS A 42 20.95 1.20 2.81
N ASP A 43 20.37 1.04 4.01
CA ASP A 43 20.86 0.11 5.03
C ASP A 43 19.74 -0.83 5.48
N GLU A 44 19.85 -2.11 5.11
CA GLU A 44 18.91 -3.16 5.51
C GLU A 44 18.79 -3.31 7.03
N LYS A 45 19.82 -2.95 7.80
CA LYS A 45 19.77 -3.00 9.26
C LYS A 45 18.75 -2.02 9.84
N SER A 46 18.44 -0.96 9.12
CA SER A 46 17.49 0.05 9.56
C SER A 46 16.08 -0.51 9.79
N ILE A 47 15.70 -1.57 9.08
CA ILE A 47 14.38 -2.21 9.22
C ILE A 47 14.37 -3.35 10.24
N THR A 48 15.53 -3.78 10.71
CA THR A 48 15.64 -4.90 11.66
C THR A 48 15.71 -4.47 13.12
N ILE A 49 15.68 -3.17 13.39
CA ILE A 49 15.89 -2.57 14.71
C ILE A 49 14.92 -3.13 15.77
N LEU A 50 13.67 -3.39 15.38
CA LEU A 50 12.63 -3.93 16.27
C LEU A 50 12.38 -5.43 16.08
N GLY A 51 13.15 -6.09 15.19
CA GLY A 51 12.98 -7.49 14.84
C GLY A 51 11.84 -7.75 13.87
N GLU A 52 11.48 -9.02 13.67
CA GLU A 52 10.37 -9.45 12.82
C GLU A 52 9.04 -9.33 13.57
N PRO A 53 8.02 -8.69 13.01
CA PRO A 53 6.70 -8.63 13.65
C PRO A 53 6.00 -9.98 13.58
N ARG A 54 5.15 -10.26 14.56
CA ARG A 54 4.37 -11.50 14.60
C ARG A 54 3.26 -11.56 13.54
N LEU A 55 2.62 -10.44 13.25
CA LEU A 55 1.47 -10.36 12.33
C LEU A 55 1.85 -9.79 10.97
N ALA A 56 2.29 -8.54 10.90
CA ALA A 56 2.55 -7.88 9.63
C ALA A 56 3.44 -6.64 9.74
N PHE A 57 4.01 -6.25 8.59
CA PHE A 57 4.53 -4.93 8.35
C PHE A 57 3.45 -4.04 7.73
N LEU A 58 3.28 -2.83 8.26
CA LEU A 58 2.41 -1.79 7.71
C LEU A 58 3.29 -0.71 7.08
N VAL A 59 3.15 -0.48 5.78
CA VAL A 59 4.07 0.41 5.03
C VAL A 59 3.32 1.55 4.37
N SER A 60 3.81 2.78 4.58
CA SER A 60 3.28 3.99 3.96
C SER A 60 4.42 4.94 3.58
N ALA A 61 4.24 5.71 2.52
CA ALA A 61 5.16 6.79 2.15
C ALA A 61 5.05 8.05 3.04
N GLY A 62 4.06 8.09 3.92
CA GLY A 62 3.77 9.25 4.76
C GLY A 62 2.65 10.15 4.20
N ASN A 63 2.66 11.43 4.59
CA ASN A 63 1.59 12.39 4.27
C ASN A 63 1.37 12.65 2.79
N MET A 64 2.41 12.50 1.99
CA MET A 64 2.41 12.86 0.58
C MET A 64 3.09 11.77 -0.24
N ASP A 65 2.64 11.62 -1.46
CA ASP A 65 3.34 10.82 -2.47
C ASP A 65 4.80 11.26 -2.58
N SER A 66 5.74 10.30 -2.53
CA SER A 66 7.16 10.58 -2.51
C SER A 66 7.63 11.34 -3.74
N MET A 67 7.09 10.99 -4.92
CA MET A 67 7.45 11.64 -6.18
C MET A 67 6.94 13.08 -6.22
N VAL A 68 5.70 13.33 -5.76
CA VAL A 68 5.13 14.68 -5.68
C VAL A 68 5.92 15.55 -4.69
N ASN A 69 6.39 14.96 -3.59
CA ASN A 69 7.21 15.67 -2.62
C ASN A 69 8.62 16.00 -3.14
N HIS A 70 9.23 15.06 -3.88
CA HIS A 70 10.62 15.20 -4.32
C HIS A 70 10.80 16.04 -5.57
N TYR A 71 9.78 16.15 -6.40
CA TYR A 71 9.90 16.79 -7.71
C TYR A 71 8.84 17.88 -7.91
N SER A 72 9.20 18.90 -8.68
CA SER A 72 8.26 19.89 -9.20
C SER A 72 7.51 19.33 -10.42
N VAL A 73 6.46 20.05 -10.86
CA VAL A 73 5.71 19.71 -12.07
C VAL A 73 6.62 19.68 -13.33
N SER A 74 7.70 20.48 -13.33
CA SER A 74 8.71 20.47 -14.40
C SER A 74 9.75 19.34 -14.27
N LYS A 75 9.49 18.33 -13.41
CA LYS A 75 10.38 17.18 -13.12
C LYS A 75 11.74 17.58 -12.54
N LYS A 76 11.89 18.78 -12.00
CA LYS A 76 13.10 19.21 -11.31
C LYS A 76 13.05 18.75 -9.85
N ARG A 77 14.13 18.15 -9.37
CA ARG A 77 14.25 17.75 -7.96
C ARG A 77 14.24 18.97 -7.06
N ARG A 78 13.46 18.92 -5.99
CA ARG A 78 13.42 19.97 -4.97
C ARG A 78 14.71 19.97 -4.15
N ALA A 79 15.10 21.13 -3.64
CA ALA A 79 16.29 21.27 -2.80
C ALA A 79 16.05 20.77 -1.35
N THR A 80 14.79 20.80 -0.89
CA THR A 80 14.42 20.46 0.48
C THR A 80 13.26 19.48 0.50
N ASP A 81 13.25 18.56 1.48
CA ASP A 81 12.12 17.71 1.85
C ASP A 81 11.52 18.23 3.16
N SER A 82 10.38 18.90 3.08
CA SER A 82 9.71 19.51 4.25
C SER A 82 9.25 18.49 5.30
N TYR A 83 9.21 17.21 4.96
CA TYR A 83 8.79 16.15 5.87
C TYR A 83 9.98 15.38 6.47
N THR A 84 11.20 15.74 6.14
CA THR A 84 12.42 15.16 6.71
C THR A 84 13.02 16.08 7.76
N PRO A 85 13.50 15.59 8.90
CA PRO A 85 14.18 16.38 9.89
C PRO A 85 15.34 17.19 9.27
N GLY A 86 15.36 18.51 9.54
CA GLY A 86 16.33 19.43 8.93
C GLY A 86 16.11 19.72 7.44
N GLY A 87 15.02 19.29 6.84
CA GLY A 87 14.71 19.52 5.43
C GLY A 87 15.64 18.79 4.45
N VAL A 88 16.36 17.78 4.90
CA VAL A 88 17.40 17.09 4.11
C VAL A 88 16.78 16.23 3.02
N MET A 89 16.99 16.62 1.76
CA MET A 89 16.53 15.86 0.60
C MET A 89 17.27 14.51 0.45
N GLY A 90 16.50 13.47 0.07
CA GLY A 90 17.07 12.14 -0.25
C GLY A 90 17.15 11.16 0.93
N LYS A 91 16.68 11.56 2.10
CA LYS A 91 16.48 10.64 3.24
C LYS A 91 15.35 9.64 2.95
N ARG A 92 14.29 10.09 2.31
CA ARG A 92 13.22 9.24 1.80
C ARG A 92 13.51 8.88 0.34
N PRO A 93 13.32 7.62 -0.10
CA PRO A 93 13.51 7.22 -1.48
C PRO A 93 12.41 7.73 -2.41
N ASP A 94 12.70 7.78 -3.69
CA ASP A 94 11.68 7.90 -4.73
C ASP A 94 10.84 6.61 -4.75
N TYR A 95 9.53 6.69 -4.99
CA TYR A 95 8.61 5.56 -4.89
C TYR A 95 8.73 4.84 -3.54
N ALA A 96 8.68 5.60 -2.46
CA ALA A 96 9.04 5.16 -1.12
C ALA A 96 8.35 3.86 -0.68
N THR A 97 7.05 3.71 -0.95
CA THR A 97 6.30 2.49 -0.62
C THR A 97 6.90 1.25 -1.28
N VAL A 98 7.24 1.32 -2.57
CA VAL A 98 7.85 0.20 -3.31
C VAL A 98 9.23 -0.13 -2.76
N VAL A 99 10.04 0.88 -2.52
CA VAL A 99 11.43 0.69 -2.03
C VAL A 99 11.43 0.07 -0.64
N TYR A 100 10.59 0.56 0.28
CA TYR A 100 10.49 0.00 1.63
C TYR A 100 9.96 -1.44 1.63
N CYS A 101 8.94 -1.74 0.82
CA CYS A 101 8.46 -3.11 0.68
C CYS A 101 9.52 -4.07 0.15
N ASN A 102 10.28 -3.65 -0.87
CA ASN A 102 11.38 -4.47 -1.40
C ASN A 102 12.46 -4.71 -0.36
N LEU A 103 12.83 -3.69 0.42
CA LEU A 103 13.80 -3.81 1.51
C LEU A 103 13.31 -4.80 2.57
N ILE A 104 12.04 -4.69 2.99
CA ILE A 104 11.43 -5.63 3.93
C ILE A 104 11.42 -7.05 3.34
N ARG A 105 10.95 -7.21 2.10
CA ARG A 105 10.83 -8.52 1.45
C ARG A 105 12.18 -9.20 1.21
N HIS A 106 13.24 -8.42 1.03
CA HIS A 106 14.59 -8.94 0.94
C HIS A 106 15.02 -9.61 2.24
N THR A 107 14.72 -9.00 3.38
CA THR A 107 15.07 -9.50 4.73
C THR A 107 14.07 -10.52 5.24
N TYR A 108 12.77 -10.22 5.17
CA TYR A 108 11.68 -11.03 5.71
C TYR A 108 10.79 -11.57 4.57
N LYS A 109 11.10 -12.81 4.15
CA LYS A 109 10.53 -13.42 2.93
C LYS A 109 9.03 -13.71 3.01
N LYS A 110 8.52 -14.04 4.22
CA LYS A 110 7.17 -14.61 4.42
C LYS A 110 6.24 -13.73 5.22
N THR A 111 6.77 -12.79 5.98
CA THR A 111 5.95 -11.93 6.84
C THR A 111 5.03 -11.05 5.99
N PRO A 112 3.74 -11.00 6.28
CA PRO A 112 2.80 -10.17 5.54
C PRO A 112 3.22 -8.71 5.47
N ILE A 113 3.05 -8.09 4.29
CA ILE A 113 3.28 -6.66 4.06
C ILE A 113 1.98 -6.04 3.58
N ILE A 114 1.44 -5.14 4.38
CA ILE A 114 0.24 -4.37 4.07
C ILE A 114 0.66 -2.94 3.79
N ILE A 115 0.27 -2.42 2.63
CA ILE A 115 0.59 -1.05 2.24
C ILE A 115 -0.64 -0.16 2.33
N GLY A 116 -0.43 1.12 2.62
CA GLY A 116 -1.51 2.09 2.74
C GLY A 116 -1.04 3.53 2.52
N GLY A 117 -1.91 4.47 2.84
CA GLY A 117 -1.67 5.89 2.64
C GLY A 117 -1.85 6.34 1.20
N ILE A 118 -1.58 7.63 0.96
CA ILE A 118 -1.92 8.28 -0.33
C ILE A 118 -1.16 7.66 -1.52
N GLU A 119 0.11 7.32 -1.35
CA GLU A 119 0.93 6.78 -2.44
C GLU A 119 0.41 5.41 -2.90
N ALA A 120 0.05 4.52 -1.96
CA ALA A 120 -0.54 3.22 -2.28
C ALA A 120 -1.95 3.37 -2.85
N SER A 121 -2.78 4.25 -2.27
CA SER A 121 -4.15 4.49 -2.69
C SER A 121 -4.25 5.01 -4.12
N LEU A 122 -3.36 5.93 -4.52
CA LEU A 122 -3.34 6.48 -5.88
C LEU A 122 -2.86 5.47 -6.93
N ARG A 123 -2.07 4.48 -6.51
CA ARG A 123 -1.44 3.49 -7.41
C ARG A 123 -2.01 2.07 -7.25
N ARG A 124 -3.20 1.95 -6.64
CA ARG A 124 -3.82 0.65 -6.33
C ARG A 124 -4.20 -0.18 -7.56
N LEU A 125 -4.46 0.46 -8.68
CA LEU A 125 -4.74 -0.15 -9.99
C LEU A 125 -3.74 0.38 -11.03
N ALA A 126 -3.90 -0.01 -12.30
CA ALA A 126 -3.10 0.55 -13.39
C ALA A 126 -3.25 2.08 -13.41
N HIS A 127 -2.12 2.77 -13.49
CA HIS A 127 -2.08 4.23 -13.38
C HIS A 127 -1.02 4.84 -14.28
N TYR A 128 -1.26 6.06 -14.72
CA TYR A 128 -0.27 6.83 -15.46
C TYR A 128 0.76 7.43 -14.50
N ASP A 129 1.99 6.99 -14.64
CA ASP A 129 3.13 7.57 -13.92
C ASP A 129 3.73 8.74 -14.71
N TYR A 130 3.43 9.95 -14.25
CA TYR A 130 3.88 11.20 -14.86
C TYR A 130 5.40 11.28 -14.99
N TRP A 131 6.14 10.75 -14.02
CA TRP A 131 7.60 10.89 -13.94
C TRP A 131 8.29 10.05 -15.01
N SER A 132 7.90 8.82 -15.20
CA SER A 132 8.40 7.90 -16.22
C SER A 132 7.68 8.02 -17.57
N ASN A 133 6.56 8.78 -17.64
CA ASN A 133 5.70 8.91 -18.81
C ASN A 133 5.19 7.55 -19.32
N LYS A 134 4.78 6.69 -18.40
CA LYS A 134 4.31 5.33 -18.70
C LYS A 134 3.08 4.98 -17.88
N VAL A 135 2.27 4.08 -18.40
CA VAL A 135 1.26 3.39 -17.59
C VAL A 135 1.95 2.27 -16.84
N LYS A 136 1.83 2.28 -15.50
CA LYS A 136 2.37 1.25 -14.60
C LYS A 136 1.26 0.36 -14.08
N ARG A 137 1.64 -0.83 -13.64
CA ARG A 137 0.75 -1.79 -12.99
C ARG A 137 0.32 -1.29 -11.62
N SER A 138 -0.64 -2.00 -11.01
CA SER A 138 -0.93 -1.84 -9.59
C SER A 138 0.35 -1.88 -8.74
N ILE A 139 0.45 -0.97 -7.79
CA ILE A 139 1.57 -0.96 -6.82
C ILE A 139 1.64 -2.26 -6.01
N LEU A 140 0.50 -2.97 -5.84
CA LEU A 140 0.46 -4.26 -5.18
C LEU A 140 1.30 -5.33 -5.90
N LEU A 141 1.41 -5.23 -7.23
CA LEU A 141 2.24 -6.12 -8.03
C LEU A 141 3.69 -5.66 -8.09
N ASP A 142 3.92 -4.34 -8.09
CA ASP A 142 5.27 -3.78 -8.24
C ASP A 142 6.06 -3.72 -6.92
N SER A 143 5.37 -3.62 -5.77
CA SER A 143 6.01 -3.53 -4.45
C SER A 143 6.31 -4.89 -3.82
N GLY A 144 5.69 -5.97 -4.29
CA GLY A 144 5.76 -7.27 -3.60
C GLY A 144 4.99 -7.31 -2.27
N ALA A 145 4.12 -6.33 -2.01
CA ALA A 145 3.20 -6.34 -0.88
C ALA A 145 2.09 -7.38 -1.09
N ASP A 146 1.40 -7.74 -0.02
CA ASP A 146 0.36 -8.77 -0.04
C ASP A 146 -1.04 -8.17 -0.11
N LEU A 147 -1.26 -7.02 0.52
CA LEU A 147 -2.56 -6.36 0.62
C LEU A 147 -2.39 -4.84 0.61
N ILE A 148 -3.39 -4.11 0.10
CA ILE A 148 -3.50 -2.66 0.27
C ILE A 148 -4.71 -2.35 1.16
N SER A 149 -4.53 -1.50 2.16
CA SER A 149 -5.61 -0.77 2.82
C SER A 149 -5.65 0.63 2.23
N TYR A 150 -6.68 0.97 1.45
CA TYR A 150 -6.75 2.23 0.72
C TYR A 150 -7.76 3.21 1.32
N GLY A 151 -7.57 4.50 1.05
CA GLY A 151 -8.43 5.54 1.59
C GLY A 151 -8.21 5.77 3.09
N MET A 152 -9.29 5.92 3.84
CA MET A 152 -9.28 6.01 5.30
C MET A 152 -9.27 4.59 5.87
N GLY A 153 -8.09 4.12 6.25
CA GLY A 153 -7.84 2.72 6.62
C GLY A 153 -8.11 2.37 8.08
N GLU A 154 -8.76 3.23 8.86
CA GLU A 154 -8.93 3.06 10.30
C GLU A 154 -9.72 1.80 10.65
N HIS A 155 -10.81 1.54 9.94
CA HIS A 155 -11.61 0.33 10.15
C HIS A 155 -10.96 -0.90 9.53
N SER A 156 -10.56 -0.81 8.27
CA SER A 156 -9.98 -1.95 7.54
C SER A 156 -8.71 -2.49 8.21
N ILE A 157 -7.88 -1.63 8.81
CA ILE A 157 -6.64 -2.09 9.45
C ILE A 157 -6.88 -2.90 10.72
N ILE A 158 -7.96 -2.60 11.46
CA ILE A 158 -8.36 -3.38 12.63
C ILE A 158 -8.83 -4.76 12.17
N GLU A 159 -9.75 -4.81 11.20
CA GLU A 159 -10.26 -6.06 10.67
C GLU A 159 -9.14 -6.95 10.08
N ILE A 160 -8.17 -6.35 9.38
CA ILE A 160 -6.98 -7.05 8.89
C ILE A 160 -6.15 -7.61 10.05
N ALA A 161 -5.90 -6.80 11.10
CA ALA A 161 -5.12 -7.24 12.25
C ALA A 161 -5.83 -8.37 13.00
N ASP A 162 -7.16 -8.29 13.15
CA ASP A 162 -7.98 -9.33 13.78
C ASP A 162 -7.97 -10.62 12.96
N ALA A 163 -8.09 -10.53 11.63
CA ALA A 163 -8.02 -11.68 10.73
C ALA A 163 -6.65 -12.39 10.82
N LEU A 164 -5.56 -11.62 10.75
CA LEU A 164 -4.21 -12.17 10.89
C LEU A 164 -3.98 -12.76 12.29
N ASN A 165 -4.48 -12.13 13.34
CA ASN A 165 -4.38 -12.62 14.71
C ASN A 165 -5.20 -13.90 14.93
N ALA A 166 -6.30 -14.07 14.21
CA ALA A 166 -7.08 -15.30 14.16
C ALA A 166 -6.40 -16.43 13.37
N GLY A 167 -5.26 -16.14 12.71
CA GLY A 167 -4.50 -17.12 11.92
C GLY A 167 -4.95 -17.26 10.48
N ILE A 168 -5.74 -16.32 9.96
CA ILE A 168 -6.12 -16.28 8.54
C ILE A 168 -4.89 -15.84 7.74
N ASP A 169 -4.58 -16.58 6.66
CA ASP A 169 -3.50 -16.20 5.76
C ASP A 169 -3.84 -14.86 5.05
N VAL A 170 -2.84 -14.01 4.89
CA VAL A 170 -3.04 -12.68 4.26
C VAL A 170 -3.62 -12.78 2.86
N HIS A 171 -3.35 -13.86 2.14
CA HIS A 171 -3.88 -14.11 0.79
C HIS A 171 -5.35 -14.55 0.78
N ASP A 172 -5.88 -14.98 1.93
CA ASP A 172 -7.28 -15.34 2.11
C ASP A 172 -8.12 -14.17 2.62
N ILE A 173 -7.49 -13.04 2.95
CA ILE A 173 -8.18 -11.80 3.33
C ILE A 173 -8.70 -11.10 2.07
N THR A 174 -9.84 -11.57 1.57
CA THR A 174 -10.51 -11.06 0.36
C THR A 174 -11.87 -10.41 0.63
N PHE A 175 -12.29 -10.41 1.89
CA PHE A 175 -13.64 -10.07 2.34
C PHE A 175 -13.74 -8.71 3.06
N ILE A 176 -12.61 -8.04 3.32
CA ILE A 176 -12.58 -6.76 4.04
C ILE A 176 -12.74 -5.61 3.05
N ASP A 177 -13.73 -4.76 3.28
CA ASP A 177 -13.92 -3.54 2.51
C ASP A 177 -12.77 -2.54 2.75
N GLY A 178 -12.52 -1.64 1.80
CA GLY A 178 -11.37 -0.73 1.86
C GLY A 178 -10.02 -1.39 1.56
N THR A 179 -10.02 -2.61 1.03
CA THR A 179 -8.80 -3.34 0.67
C THR A 179 -8.67 -3.57 -0.82
N VAL A 180 -7.42 -3.83 -1.24
CA VAL A 180 -7.11 -4.34 -2.58
C VAL A 180 -6.22 -5.56 -2.42
N PHE A 181 -6.65 -6.66 -3.00
CA PHE A 181 -5.90 -7.91 -2.99
C PHE A 181 -5.57 -8.39 -4.40
N LYS A 182 -4.66 -9.34 -4.52
CA LYS A 182 -4.29 -9.99 -5.78
C LYS A 182 -4.54 -11.48 -5.70
N THR A 183 -5.05 -12.06 -6.77
CA THR A 183 -5.28 -13.50 -6.86
C THR A 183 -5.02 -14.04 -8.27
N LYS A 184 -4.71 -15.32 -8.36
CA LYS A 184 -4.69 -16.08 -9.62
C LYS A 184 -5.98 -16.88 -9.82
N ASN A 185 -6.78 -17.00 -8.78
CA ASN A 185 -8.05 -17.73 -8.83
C ASN A 185 -9.18 -16.75 -9.15
N ARG A 186 -9.72 -16.82 -10.36
CA ARG A 186 -10.84 -15.98 -10.82
C ARG A 186 -12.12 -16.24 -10.03
N ASP A 187 -12.31 -17.43 -9.47
CA ASP A 187 -13.52 -17.80 -8.72
C ASP A 187 -13.64 -17.07 -7.38
N LEU A 188 -12.54 -16.51 -6.88
CA LEU A 188 -12.57 -15.65 -5.68
C LEU A 188 -13.16 -14.27 -5.96
N ILE A 189 -13.29 -13.87 -7.23
CA ILE A 189 -13.81 -12.58 -7.65
C ILE A 189 -15.27 -12.75 -8.05
N TYR A 190 -16.18 -12.25 -7.24
CA TYR A 190 -17.63 -12.32 -7.47
C TYR A 190 -18.26 -10.95 -7.33
N ASP A 191 -19.36 -10.72 -8.07
CA ASP A 191 -20.13 -9.45 -8.09
C ASP A 191 -19.24 -8.21 -8.27
N ALA A 192 -18.24 -8.32 -9.13
CA ALA A 192 -17.29 -7.25 -9.43
C ALA A 192 -17.34 -6.86 -10.90
N ILE A 193 -17.17 -5.56 -11.19
CA ILE A 193 -17.09 -5.02 -12.54
C ILE A 193 -15.68 -5.26 -13.07
N GLU A 194 -15.58 -5.88 -14.22
CA GLU A 194 -14.32 -6.07 -14.92
C GLU A 194 -13.85 -4.76 -15.58
N LEU A 195 -12.61 -4.38 -15.28
CA LEU A 195 -11.88 -3.32 -15.97
C LEU A 195 -11.20 -3.89 -17.22
N PRO A 196 -10.82 -3.06 -18.20
CA PRO A 196 -9.95 -3.53 -19.28
C PRO A 196 -8.66 -4.15 -18.74
N ASP A 197 -8.10 -5.14 -19.46
CA ASP A 197 -6.82 -5.75 -19.08
C ASP A 197 -5.69 -4.72 -19.09
N TYR A 198 -4.72 -4.88 -18.19
CA TYR A 198 -3.57 -3.97 -18.08
C TYR A 198 -2.82 -3.77 -19.41
N ASP A 199 -2.62 -4.84 -20.19
CA ASP A 199 -1.90 -4.74 -21.46
C ASP A 199 -2.67 -3.88 -22.46
N GLU A 200 -4.00 -3.94 -22.45
CA GLU A 200 -4.85 -3.07 -23.24
C GLU A 200 -4.81 -1.61 -22.74
N ILE A 201 -4.93 -1.41 -21.42
CA ILE A 201 -4.84 -0.08 -20.78
C ILE A 201 -3.52 0.62 -21.14
N LYS A 202 -2.44 -0.11 -21.16
CA LYS A 202 -1.09 0.39 -21.44
C LYS A 202 -0.93 0.89 -22.86
N GLU A 203 -1.53 0.21 -23.83
CA GLU A 203 -1.37 0.50 -25.25
C GLU A 203 -2.46 1.44 -25.81
N ASN A 204 -3.64 1.50 -25.16
CA ASN A 204 -4.81 2.18 -25.67
C ASN A 204 -5.34 3.24 -24.69
N LYS A 205 -5.22 4.53 -25.07
CA LYS A 205 -5.72 5.65 -24.26
C LYS A 205 -7.23 5.59 -23.99
N ARG A 206 -8.01 5.01 -24.91
CA ARG A 206 -9.47 4.88 -24.74
C ARG A 206 -9.79 3.85 -23.65
N SER A 207 -9.08 2.72 -23.64
CA SER A 207 -9.21 1.70 -22.60
C SER A 207 -8.75 2.22 -21.25
N PHE A 208 -7.68 3.03 -21.21
CA PHE A 208 -7.29 3.75 -19.99
C PHE A 208 -8.40 4.68 -19.49
N ALA A 209 -8.99 5.49 -20.37
CA ALA A 209 -10.10 6.38 -20.02
C ALA A 209 -11.35 5.61 -19.57
N GLN A 210 -11.64 4.46 -20.17
CA GLN A 210 -12.74 3.59 -19.79
C GLN A 210 -12.53 2.96 -18.40
N SER A 211 -11.30 2.51 -18.09
CA SER A 211 -10.92 2.04 -16.76
C SER A 211 -11.14 3.13 -15.73
N PHE A 212 -10.63 4.33 -15.98
CA PHE A 212 -10.83 5.49 -15.10
C PHE A 212 -12.31 5.80 -14.88
N TYR A 213 -13.12 5.83 -15.95
CA TYR A 213 -14.56 6.10 -15.85
C TYR A 213 -15.29 5.08 -14.99
N LYS A 214 -15.01 3.78 -15.18
CA LYS A 214 -15.60 2.73 -14.35
C LYS A 214 -15.20 2.89 -12.88
N GLN A 215 -13.92 3.21 -12.59
CA GLN A 215 -13.47 3.51 -11.24
C GLN A 215 -14.21 4.71 -10.65
N TYR A 216 -14.30 5.81 -11.40
CA TYR A 216 -14.97 7.04 -10.96
C TYR A 216 -16.45 6.82 -10.60
N CYS A 217 -17.17 6.06 -11.43
CA CYS A 217 -18.59 5.75 -11.20
C CYS A 217 -18.82 4.82 -9.99
N ASN A 218 -17.77 4.20 -9.44
CA ASN A 218 -17.86 3.25 -8.33
C ASN A 218 -17.04 3.69 -7.10
N THR A 219 -16.86 5.00 -6.92
CA THR A 219 -16.17 5.57 -5.74
C THR A 219 -17.07 5.72 -4.51
N ASP A 220 -18.39 5.69 -4.71
CA ASP A 220 -19.33 5.83 -3.60
C ASP A 220 -19.32 4.59 -2.72
N PRO A 221 -19.11 4.73 -1.39
CA PRO A 221 -18.96 3.60 -0.48
C PRO A 221 -20.25 2.80 -0.27
N PHE A 222 -21.41 3.41 -0.50
CA PHE A 222 -22.71 2.76 -0.29
C PHE A 222 -23.28 2.09 -1.55
N SER A 223 -23.10 2.72 -2.70
CA SER A 223 -23.66 2.25 -3.97
C SER A 223 -22.61 1.71 -4.96
N GLY A 224 -21.34 1.99 -4.72
CA GLY A 224 -20.23 1.51 -5.55
C GLY A 224 -20.13 -0.01 -5.53
N LYS A 225 -19.72 -0.57 -6.66
CA LYS A 225 -19.42 -2.00 -6.80
C LYS A 225 -17.95 -2.28 -6.67
N ARG A 226 -17.60 -3.51 -6.33
CA ARG A 226 -16.24 -4.04 -6.44
C ARG A 226 -15.78 -3.96 -7.89
N LEU A 227 -14.50 -3.75 -8.09
CA LEU A 227 -13.89 -3.72 -9.42
C LEU A 227 -12.70 -4.67 -9.44
N PHE A 228 -12.40 -5.26 -10.58
CA PHE A 228 -11.16 -6.00 -10.73
C PHE A 228 -10.49 -5.69 -12.07
N GLU A 229 -9.18 -5.73 -12.06
CA GLU A 229 -8.32 -5.46 -13.21
C GLU A 229 -7.52 -6.71 -13.54
N PRO A 230 -7.69 -7.28 -14.74
CA PRO A 230 -6.90 -8.41 -15.22
C PRO A 230 -5.48 -8.00 -15.62
N TYR A 231 -4.55 -8.93 -15.45
CA TYR A 231 -3.14 -8.82 -15.86
C TYR A 231 -2.76 -10.07 -16.66
N GLY A 232 -2.89 -9.98 -17.98
CA GLY A 232 -2.61 -11.09 -18.90
C GLY A 232 -3.46 -12.34 -18.66
N GLY A 233 -4.67 -12.17 -18.12
CA GLY A 233 -5.62 -13.25 -17.85
C GLY A 233 -5.21 -14.28 -16.78
N THR A 234 -4.07 -14.10 -16.13
CA THR A 234 -3.54 -15.05 -15.14
C THR A 234 -3.45 -14.51 -13.72
N THR A 235 -3.45 -13.22 -13.58
CA THR A 235 -3.43 -12.51 -12.28
C THR A 235 -4.50 -11.44 -12.31
N PHE A 236 -5.21 -11.29 -11.21
CA PHE A 236 -6.29 -10.33 -11.05
C PHE A 236 -6.00 -9.49 -9.80
N VAL A 237 -6.26 -8.19 -9.90
CA VAL A 237 -6.24 -7.27 -8.76
C VAL A 237 -7.66 -6.80 -8.53
N GLU A 238 -8.24 -7.16 -7.39
CA GLU A 238 -9.58 -6.72 -7.00
C GLU A 238 -9.49 -5.59 -5.98
N ILE A 239 -10.34 -4.60 -6.16
CA ILE A 239 -10.59 -3.53 -5.21
C ILE A 239 -11.98 -3.69 -4.62
N GLY A 240 -12.06 -3.81 -3.29
CA GLY A 240 -13.29 -3.78 -2.53
C GLY A 240 -13.97 -2.42 -2.56
N ARG A 241 -15.12 -2.31 -1.92
CA ARG A 241 -15.76 -1.00 -1.70
C ARG A 241 -14.88 -0.13 -0.82
N ALA A 242 -14.99 1.20 -0.99
CA ALA A 242 -14.35 2.10 -0.05
C ALA A 242 -14.96 1.92 1.35
N HIS A 243 -14.13 1.89 2.39
CA HIS A 243 -14.61 1.89 3.77
C HIS A 243 -15.01 3.32 4.16
N VAL A 244 -16.12 3.47 4.90
CA VAL A 244 -16.62 4.75 5.42
C VAL A 244 -16.42 4.82 6.93
#